data_cf1f6d982772d00fc89650a18658f6e1
#
_entry.id   cf1f6d982772d00fc89650a18658f6e1
#
_cell.length_a   1.000
_cell.length_b   1.000
_cell.length_c   1.000
_cell.angle_alpha   90.00
_cell.angle_beta   90.00
_cell.angle_gamma   90.00
#
_symmetry.space_group_name_H-M   'P 1'
#
loop_
_entity.id
_entity.type
_entity.pdbx_description
1 polymer ?
#
loop_
_entity_poly.entity_id
_entity_poly.type
_entity_poly.pdbx_seq_one_letter_code
_entity_poly.pdbx_strand_id
1 'polypeptide(L)'
;MRYIPVSPQFPVKTARYTAFRGVDLSADPTKVRADRSPYAPNLISDSGGFPEKRLGWRTLCTLKGPVNGIFAARFEFGYRMIAHGGDTLYDITELANPTVLRTGITDARSAAFYANGRLWILTGGEYLTYNGLVVQDAAELSPRPVTSIGRNPLSGGVAYEDVNLLTPKRENRFLADGTSKKYQLDTDLLDKNSPVTVTVNGTELTEGTDFTVNRNAGLITFTEAPAKPAVSGADNVFIRFEKTVEGAYEKIAKCTIAAQFGADGSGYVFLSGNPDHPATDFRSALRNPAYFPDNGYSLIGSEMTAVMGYARIGADLAVLKESDEHNSTVFLRSYALDNVTGDRTQAVFPLRAGISGVGMIAPRAVGYLADEPLFLSPSGVYAVVSNAVTAERSLENRSAFVDASLTKTDLAKAVCVEWNGRFLIAVDGVVYVLDGNQPSAAQNGQRKLYECFYWTDIPANCFLAEGADLFFGTADGRVCRFNTDIASCAKYSDDGRPILASWSTKADDDGDFMRYKRLLRSGCGVLIKPYARSGCTVRIRTENDFGKTVASVQTDMFDFSDVDFARLSFLVNDTPRVIPIRIGPRRYLTAQVIVSNDRLNEGFGVFGITRQFRHAGFCKK
;
A
#
# COMPACT_ATOMS: atom_id res chain seq x y z
N MET A 1 13.11 79.22 -16.67
CA MET A 1 12.53 77.90 -16.17
C MET A 1 13.54 76.81 -16.44
N ARG A 2 14.10 76.14 -15.40
CA ARG A 2 14.93 74.96 -15.58
C ARG A 2 14.01 73.79 -15.86
N TYR A 3 14.08 73.24 -17.07
CA TYR A 3 13.39 72.01 -17.42
C TYR A 3 14.00 70.84 -16.59
N ILE A 4 13.26 70.32 -15.58
CA ILE A 4 13.67 69.12 -14.86
C ILE A 4 13.17 67.96 -15.70
N PRO A 5 14.06 67.18 -16.35
CA PRO A 5 13.60 66.05 -17.12
C PRO A 5 12.94 65.04 -16.19
N VAL A 6 11.65 64.81 -16.38
CA VAL A 6 10.94 63.76 -15.70
C VAL A 6 11.50 62.43 -16.19
N SER A 7 12.20 61.70 -15.32
CA SER A 7 12.69 60.36 -15.64
C SER A 7 11.52 59.51 -16.13
N PRO A 8 11.61 58.86 -17.30
CA PRO A 8 10.54 58.03 -17.81
C PRO A 8 10.20 56.95 -16.80
N GLN A 9 8.97 56.97 -16.32
CA GLN A 9 8.50 55.93 -15.40
C GLN A 9 8.27 54.65 -16.21
N PHE A 10 8.90 53.55 -15.79
CA PHE A 10 8.62 52.24 -16.37
C PHE A 10 7.14 51.86 -16.20
N PRO A 11 6.52 51.19 -17.20
CA PRO A 11 5.13 50.77 -17.13
C PRO A 11 4.90 49.82 -15.95
N VAL A 12 3.69 49.84 -15.43
CA VAL A 12 3.25 48.89 -14.44
C VAL A 12 3.06 47.51 -15.10
N LYS A 13 3.68 46.51 -14.53
CA LYS A 13 3.46 45.10 -14.90
C LYS A 13 2.71 44.37 -13.81
N THR A 14 1.97 43.32 -14.21
CA THR A 14 1.19 42.48 -13.30
C THR A 14 1.58 41.04 -13.48
N ALA A 15 2.00 40.38 -12.40
CA ALA A 15 2.13 38.93 -12.31
C ALA A 15 0.88 38.37 -11.59
N ARG A 16 0.26 37.34 -12.19
CA ARG A 16 -0.93 36.67 -11.67
C ARG A 16 -0.67 35.18 -11.57
N TYR A 17 -1.04 34.59 -10.42
CA TYR A 17 -1.02 33.17 -10.14
C TYR A 17 -2.45 32.75 -9.83
N THR A 18 -3.14 32.15 -10.79
CA THR A 18 -4.56 31.76 -10.72
C THR A 18 -4.78 30.30 -11.08
N ALA A 19 -3.74 29.59 -11.47
CA ALA A 19 -3.73 28.16 -11.67
C ALA A 19 -2.76 27.52 -10.66
N PHE A 20 -3.15 26.40 -10.07
CA PHE A 20 -2.41 25.72 -9.03
C PHE A 20 -2.34 24.23 -9.39
N ARG A 21 -1.12 23.73 -9.59
CA ARG A 21 -0.87 22.37 -10.09
C ARG A 21 0.02 21.55 -9.14
N GLY A 22 -0.18 21.72 -7.82
CA GLY A 22 0.59 21.02 -6.82
C GLY A 22 2.02 21.55 -6.68
N VAL A 23 2.91 20.71 -6.17
CA VAL A 23 4.31 21.05 -5.92
C VAL A 23 5.24 20.65 -7.09
N ASP A 24 6.39 21.29 -7.14
CA ASP A 24 7.56 20.84 -7.86
C ASP A 24 8.77 21.02 -6.94
N LEU A 25 9.19 19.92 -6.30
CA LEU A 25 10.31 19.85 -5.37
C LEU A 25 11.61 19.40 -6.06
N SER A 26 11.52 19.07 -7.35
CA SER A 26 12.66 18.59 -8.15
C SER A 26 13.38 19.72 -8.88
N ALA A 27 12.71 20.85 -9.10
CA ALA A 27 13.28 22.02 -9.74
C ALA A 27 13.77 23.05 -8.72
N ASP A 28 14.78 23.87 -9.14
CA ASP A 28 15.15 25.05 -8.35
C ASP A 28 13.98 26.02 -8.22
N PRO A 29 13.75 26.66 -7.05
CA PRO A 29 12.62 27.56 -6.82
C PRO A 29 12.46 28.69 -7.84
N THR A 30 13.53 29.10 -8.53
CA THR A 30 13.49 30.09 -9.59
C THR A 30 13.04 29.52 -10.94
N LYS A 31 13.13 28.19 -11.12
CA LYS A 31 12.83 27.47 -12.37
C LYS A 31 11.50 26.75 -12.35
N VAL A 32 10.88 26.64 -11.17
CA VAL A 32 9.54 26.07 -11.02
C VAL A 32 8.54 26.83 -11.92
N ARG A 33 7.59 26.13 -12.51
CA ARG A 33 6.51 26.75 -13.30
C ARG A 33 5.65 27.64 -12.41
N ALA A 34 5.05 28.68 -13.00
CA ALA A 34 4.22 29.63 -12.26
C ALA A 34 2.97 29.02 -11.62
N ASP A 35 2.48 27.89 -12.15
CA ASP A 35 1.33 27.14 -11.66
C ASP A 35 1.68 26.08 -10.59
N ARG A 36 2.96 25.94 -10.22
CA ARG A 36 3.44 25.00 -9.21
C ARG A 36 4.16 25.71 -8.08
N SER A 37 4.19 25.05 -6.93
CA SER A 37 4.86 25.57 -5.74
C SER A 37 6.16 24.83 -5.45
N PRO A 38 7.27 25.54 -5.18
CA PRO A 38 8.48 24.90 -4.65
C PRO A 38 8.38 24.55 -3.16
N TYR A 39 7.33 25.01 -2.46
CA TYR A 39 7.09 24.75 -1.05
C TYR A 39 5.60 24.90 -0.73
N ALA A 40 4.90 23.78 -0.58
CA ALA A 40 3.47 23.76 -0.24
C ALA A 40 3.13 22.56 0.69
N PRO A 41 3.61 22.57 1.96
CA PRO A 41 3.30 21.53 2.93
C PRO A 41 1.81 21.50 3.27
N ASN A 42 1.29 20.31 3.51
CA ASN A 42 -0.03 20.05 4.07
C ASN A 42 -1.20 20.65 3.27
N LEU A 43 -1.03 20.70 1.96
CA LEU A 43 -2.08 21.07 1.02
C LEU A 43 -2.49 19.89 0.14
N ILE A 44 -3.69 20.02 -0.41
CA ILE A 44 -4.25 19.11 -1.42
C ILE A 44 -5.15 19.96 -2.34
N SER A 45 -5.38 19.54 -3.57
CA SER A 45 -6.35 20.18 -4.46
C SER A 45 -7.78 19.86 -4.03
N ASP A 46 -8.63 20.89 -3.99
CA ASP A 46 -10.08 20.70 -3.91
C ASP A 46 -10.65 20.24 -5.27
N SER A 47 -11.96 20.04 -5.35
CA SER A 47 -12.64 19.64 -6.58
C SER A 47 -12.50 20.65 -7.73
N GLY A 48 -12.20 21.90 -7.42
CA GLY A 48 -11.95 22.99 -8.39
C GLY A 48 -10.50 23.10 -8.81
N GLY A 49 -9.58 22.30 -8.25
CA GLY A 49 -8.15 22.35 -8.51
C GLY A 49 -7.41 23.46 -7.74
N PHE A 50 -8.02 23.99 -6.68
CA PHE A 50 -7.39 24.99 -5.81
C PHE A 50 -6.77 24.32 -4.57
N PRO A 51 -5.58 24.81 -4.12
CA PRO A 51 -4.95 24.23 -2.94
C PRO A 51 -5.72 24.61 -1.66
N GLU A 52 -6.08 23.59 -0.91
CA GLU A 52 -6.66 23.73 0.43
C GLU A 52 -5.90 22.88 1.45
N LYS A 53 -6.01 23.24 2.74
CA LYS A 53 -5.40 22.52 3.85
C LYS A 53 -5.96 21.10 3.91
N ARG A 54 -5.07 20.09 4.05
CA ARG A 54 -5.47 18.71 4.24
C ARG A 54 -6.26 18.52 5.53
N LEU A 55 -7.03 17.47 5.59
CA LEU A 55 -7.61 17.01 6.84
C LEU A 55 -6.51 16.61 7.83
N GLY A 56 -6.75 16.88 9.10
CA GLY A 56 -5.93 16.37 10.19
C GLY A 56 -6.30 14.93 10.53
N TRP A 57 -5.68 14.44 11.59
CA TRP A 57 -5.90 13.10 12.10
C TRP A 57 -6.00 13.13 13.64
N ARG A 58 -6.55 12.05 14.21
CA ARG A 58 -6.62 11.86 15.66
C ARG A 58 -6.30 10.42 16.03
N THR A 59 -5.79 10.24 17.25
CA THR A 59 -5.60 8.94 17.87
C THR A 59 -6.94 8.35 18.30
N LEU A 60 -7.19 7.10 17.97
CA LEU A 60 -8.40 6.36 18.33
C LEU A 60 -8.17 5.44 19.53
N CYS A 61 -7.06 4.71 19.52
CA CYS A 61 -6.63 3.85 20.62
C CYS A 61 -5.11 3.70 20.59
N THR A 62 -4.55 3.15 21.67
CA THR A 62 -3.12 2.83 21.77
C THR A 62 -2.96 1.37 22.15
N LEU A 63 -2.14 0.66 21.39
CA LEU A 63 -1.81 -0.75 21.55
C LEU A 63 -0.42 -0.91 22.15
N LYS A 64 -0.07 -2.12 22.57
CA LYS A 64 1.27 -2.44 23.05
C LYS A 64 2.20 -2.70 21.86
N GLY A 65 3.28 -1.94 21.76
CA GLY A 65 4.27 -2.06 20.69
C GLY A 65 3.85 -1.40 19.36
N PRO A 66 4.70 -1.45 18.33
CA PRO A 66 4.43 -0.82 17.05
C PRO A 66 3.19 -1.41 16.37
N VAL A 67 2.40 -0.58 15.68
CA VAL A 67 1.29 -1.10 14.87
C VAL A 67 1.85 -1.59 13.53
N ASN A 68 1.88 -2.90 13.39
CA ASN A 68 2.46 -3.63 12.27
C ASN A 68 1.49 -3.85 11.09
N GLY A 69 0.18 -3.73 11.35
CA GLY A 69 -0.85 -3.83 10.34
C GLY A 69 -2.22 -3.50 10.92
N ILE A 70 -3.11 -2.97 10.09
CA ILE A 70 -4.53 -2.75 10.40
C ILE A 70 -5.32 -3.39 9.27
N PHE A 71 -6.33 -4.19 9.61
CA PHE A 71 -7.11 -4.95 8.67
C PHE A 71 -8.60 -4.80 8.97
N ALA A 72 -9.41 -4.80 7.94
CA ALA A 72 -10.85 -4.79 8.07
C ALA A 72 -11.46 -5.89 7.22
N ALA A 73 -12.49 -6.55 7.75
CA ALA A 73 -13.23 -7.56 7.02
C ALA A 73 -14.68 -7.63 7.49
N ARG A 74 -15.55 -8.04 6.57
CA ARG A 74 -16.95 -8.31 6.88
C ARG A 74 -17.17 -9.81 6.92
N PHE A 75 -17.53 -10.31 8.10
CA PHE A 75 -17.84 -11.70 8.35
C PHE A 75 -19.36 -11.92 8.40
N GLU A 76 -19.78 -13.16 8.52
CA GLU A 76 -21.20 -13.51 8.73
C GLU A 76 -21.79 -12.80 9.96
N PHE A 77 -20.99 -12.67 11.03
CA PHE A 77 -21.39 -12.03 12.30
C PHE A 77 -21.20 -10.50 12.33
N GLY A 78 -20.86 -9.87 11.20
CA GLY A 78 -20.70 -8.44 11.07
C GLY A 78 -19.28 -7.99 10.70
N TYR A 79 -19.10 -6.68 10.73
CA TYR A 79 -17.81 -6.03 10.44
C TYR A 79 -16.85 -6.18 11.62
N ARG A 80 -15.58 -6.42 11.32
CA ARG A 80 -14.49 -6.44 12.31
C ARG A 80 -13.31 -5.65 11.78
N MET A 81 -12.67 -4.90 12.69
CA MET A 81 -11.39 -4.25 12.46
C MET A 81 -10.35 -4.85 13.40
N ILE A 82 -9.25 -5.30 12.85
CA ILE A 82 -8.17 -5.99 13.55
C ILE A 82 -6.90 -5.19 13.41
N ALA A 83 -6.11 -5.05 14.49
CA ALA A 83 -4.79 -4.47 14.46
C ALA A 83 -3.75 -5.44 15.00
N HIS A 84 -2.58 -5.45 14.37
CA HIS A 84 -1.39 -6.12 14.84
C HIS A 84 -0.51 -5.10 15.56
N GLY A 85 -0.43 -5.18 16.88
CA GLY A 85 0.39 -4.31 17.75
C GLY A 85 1.47 -5.11 18.46
N GLY A 86 2.74 -4.84 18.14
CA GLY A 86 3.87 -5.59 18.68
C GLY A 86 3.76 -7.08 18.37
N ASP A 87 3.70 -7.91 19.41
CA ASP A 87 3.58 -9.36 19.36
C ASP A 87 2.11 -9.87 19.51
N THR A 88 1.12 -8.99 19.30
CA THR A 88 -0.27 -9.27 19.66
C THR A 88 -1.26 -8.82 18.59
N LEU A 89 -2.24 -9.66 18.28
CA LEU A 89 -3.42 -9.29 17.48
C LEU A 89 -4.55 -8.81 18.39
N TYR A 90 -5.17 -7.71 17.99
CA TYR A 90 -6.30 -7.09 18.71
C TYR A 90 -7.52 -6.98 17.80
N ASP A 91 -8.71 -7.22 18.33
CA ASP A 91 -9.94 -6.69 17.76
C ASP A 91 -10.11 -5.25 18.25
N ILE A 92 -10.12 -4.31 17.31
CA ILE A 92 -10.28 -2.88 17.53
C ILE A 92 -11.59 -2.35 16.94
N THR A 93 -12.57 -3.22 16.70
CA THR A 93 -13.89 -2.82 16.21
C THR A 93 -14.53 -1.82 17.16
N GLU A 94 -14.41 -2.06 18.47
CA GLU A 94 -14.71 -1.08 19.50
C GLU A 94 -13.44 -0.36 19.93
N LEU A 95 -13.17 0.77 19.29
CA LEU A 95 -11.93 1.55 19.43
C LEU A 95 -11.61 1.95 20.90
N ALA A 96 -12.63 2.13 21.73
CA ALA A 96 -12.43 2.48 23.14
C ALA A 96 -11.89 1.32 23.99
N ASN A 97 -12.12 0.07 23.58
CA ASN A 97 -11.79 -1.14 24.33
C ASN A 97 -11.20 -2.21 23.41
N PRO A 98 -9.95 -2.09 22.94
CA PRO A 98 -9.29 -3.13 22.17
C PRO A 98 -9.26 -4.46 22.93
N THR A 99 -9.68 -5.54 22.28
CA THR A 99 -9.67 -6.88 22.87
C THR A 99 -8.56 -7.73 22.27
N VAL A 100 -7.82 -8.45 23.12
CA VAL A 100 -6.75 -9.34 22.68
C VAL A 100 -7.34 -10.59 22.02
N LEU A 101 -6.92 -10.87 20.79
CA LEU A 101 -7.28 -12.08 20.06
C LEU A 101 -6.21 -13.18 20.16
N ARG A 102 -4.94 -12.80 20.04
CA ARG A 102 -3.80 -13.75 20.11
C ARG A 102 -2.53 -13.00 20.47
N THR A 103 -1.69 -13.62 21.30
CA THR A 103 -0.38 -13.11 21.72
C THR A 103 0.73 -14.04 21.26
N GLY A 104 1.99 -13.56 21.33
CA GLY A 104 3.18 -14.36 21.02
C GLY A 104 3.36 -14.59 19.52
N ILE A 105 2.94 -13.67 18.69
CA ILE A 105 3.19 -13.67 17.26
C ILE A 105 4.41 -12.81 16.90
N THR A 106 4.93 -12.99 15.71
CA THR A 106 6.12 -12.25 15.23
C THR A 106 5.87 -10.75 15.15
N ASP A 107 6.69 -9.95 15.85
CA ASP A 107 6.64 -8.48 15.81
C ASP A 107 7.29 -7.95 14.52
N ALA A 108 6.55 -7.99 13.44
CA ALA A 108 6.96 -7.50 12.12
C ALA A 108 5.75 -7.01 11.32
N ARG A 109 6.00 -6.20 10.29
CA ARG A 109 4.93 -5.73 9.40
C ARG A 109 4.16 -6.88 8.78
N SER A 110 2.87 -6.93 9.05
CA SER A 110 1.96 -7.98 8.61
C SER A 110 1.15 -7.57 7.37
N ALA A 111 0.61 -8.56 6.70
CA ALA A 111 -0.34 -8.42 5.59
C ALA A 111 -1.53 -9.32 5.82
N ALA A 112 -2.65 -9.01 5.20
CA ALA A 112 -3.82 -9.86 5.23
C ALA A 112 -4.59 -9.83 3.91
N PHE A 113 -5.33 -10.91 3.66
CA PHE A 113 -6.29 -11.00 2.57
C PHE A 113 -7.54 -11.76 3.05
N TYR A 114 -8.67 -11.49 2.41
CA TYR A 114 -9.93 -12.16 2.74
C TYR A 114 -10.27 -13.22 1.70
N ALA A 115 -10.53 -14.44 2.16
CA ALA A 115 -10.95 -15.56 1.33
C ALA A 115 -11.78 -16.56 2.13
N ASN A 116 -12.80 -17.16 1.50
CA ASN A 116 -13.63 -18.22 2.08
C ASN A 116 -14.26 -17.87 3.43
N GLY A 117 -14.73 -16.63 3.60
CA GLY A 117 -15.35 -16.17 4.85
C GLY A 117 -14.36 -15.96 5.99
N ARG A 118 -13.05 -15.91 5.72
CA ARG A 118 -11.98 -15.76 6.71
C ARG A 118 -10.98 -14.68 6.28
N LEU A 119 -10.41 -14.02 7.27
CA LEU A 119 -9.23 -13.18 7.09
C LEU A 119 -7.99 -14.04 7.32
N TRP A 120 -7.10 -14.07 6.34
CA TRP A 120 -5.81 -14.76 6.38
C TRP A 120 -4.72 -13.73 6.63
N ILE A 121 -3.88 -13.95 7.64
CA ILE A 121 -2.91 -12.98 8.14
C ILE A 121 -1.51 -13.58 8.05
N LEU A 122 -0.61 -12.84 7.43
CA LEU A 122 0.81 -13.13 7.28
C LEU A 122 1.59 -12.22 8.22
N THR A 123 2.24 -12.78 9.23
CA THR A 123 3.03 -12.00 10.19
C THR A 123 4.52 -11.99 9.87
N GLY A 124 4.95 -12.85 8.93
CA GLY A 124 6.37 -13.08 8.63
C GLY A 124 7.01 -14.18 9.49
N GLY A 125 6.24 -14.83 10.34
CA GLY A 125 6.63 -15.99 11.16
C GLY A 125 5.50 -16.99 11.31
N GLU A 126 4.27 -16.52 11.28
CA GLU A 126 3.06 -17.35 11.35
C GLU A 126 2.12 -17.06 10.17
N TYR A 127 1.42 -18.09 9.73
CA TYR A 127 0.29 -17.98 8.80
C TYR A 127 -1.00 -18.27 9.55
N LEU A 128 -1.76 -17.21 9.84
CA LEU A 128 -2.93 -17.25 10.72
C LEU A 128 -4.22 -17.06 9.94
N THR A 129 -5.33 -17.49 10.53
CA THR A 129 -6.68 -17.26 10.00
C THR A 129 -7.63 -16.82 11.10
N TYR A 130 -8.51 -15.87 10.79
CA TYR A 130 -9.54 -15.34 11.68
C TYR A 130 -10.91 -15.43 11.00
N ASN A 131 -11.88 -16.01 11.70
CA ASN A 131 -13.24 -16.22 11.19
C ASN A 131 -14.26 -15.19 11.71
N GLY A 132 -13.79 -14.12 12.37
CA GLY A 132 -14.64 -13.14 13.05
C GLY A 132 -14.86 -13.42 14.54
N LEU A 133 -14.44 -14.58 15.04
CA LEU A 133 -14.55 -15.01 16.44
C LEU A 133 -13.22 -15.49 17.02
N VAL A 134 -12.52 -16.36 16.32
CA VAL A 134 -11.30 -17.03 16.81
C VAL A 134 -10.18 -16.92 15.79
N VAL A 135 -8.96 -16.65 16.28
CA VAL A 135 -7.71 -16.73 15.51
C VAL A 135 -7.11 -18.12 15.68
N GLN A 136 -6.82 -18.78 14.57
CA GLN A 136 -6.22 -20.12 14.51
C GLN A 136 -4.98 -20.09 13.61
N ASP A 137 -4.09 -21.07 13.78
CA ASP A 137 -3.06 -21.33 12.79
C ASP A 137 -3.69 -21.96 11.54
N ALA A 138 -3.23 -21.55 10.35
CA ALA A 138 -3.72 -22.10 9.08
C ALA A 138 -3.47 -23.61 8.95
N ALA A 139 -2.43 -24.12 9.62
CA ALA A 139 -2.12 -25.54 9.69
C ALA A 139 -3.24 -26.37 10.34
N GLU A 140 -4.00 -25.80 11.29
CA GLU A 140 -5.13 -26.49 11.94
C GLU A 140 -6.27 -26.78 10.96
N LEU A 141 -6.46 -25.90 9.97
CA LEU A 141 -7.48 -26.04 8.92
C LEU A 141 -6.99 -26.80 7.69
N SER A 142 -5.71 -27.14 7.67
CA SER A 142 -5.10 -27.81 6.51
C SER A 142 -5.69 -29.19 6.29
N PRO A 143 -6.21 -29.48 5.09
CA PRO A 143 -6.71 -30.81 4.76
C PRO A 143 -5.56 -31.81 4.73
N ARG A 144 -5.88 -33.06 5.06
CA ARG A 144 -4.98 -34.20 4.88
C ARG A 144 -5.01 -34.63 3.43
N PRO A 145 -3.91 -34.51 2.65
CA PRO A 145 -3.87 -35.00 1.28
C PRO A 145 -3.85 -36.52 1.24
N VAL A 146 -4.48 -37.08 0.22
CA VAL A 146 -4.32 -38.47 -0.16
C VAL A 146 -3.10 -38.54 -1.07
N THR A 147 -1.94 -38.82 -0.50
CA THR A 147 -0.69 -38.72 -1.28
C THR A 147 -0.45 -39.91 -2.18
N SER A 148 -1.00 -41.08 -1.86
CA SER A 148 -0.82 -42.27 -2.67
C SER A 148 -2.05 -43.22 -2.68
N ILE A 149 -2.27 -43.83 -3.83
CA ILE A 149 -3.22 -44.94 -4.01
C ILE A 149 -2.48 -46.17 -4.52
N GLY A 150 -2.45 -47.23 -3.69
CA GLY A 150 -1.74 -48.46 -3.99
C GLY A 150 -2.69 -49.57 -4.47
N ARG A 151 -2.49 -50.06 -5.72
CA ARG A 151 -3.18 -51.23 -6.23
C ARG A 151 -2.46 -52.54 -5.87
N ASN A 152 -1.17 -52.43 -5.61
CA ASN A 152 -0.34 -53.53 -5.09
C ASN A 152 0.18 -53.09 -3.70
N PRO A 153 -0.12 -53.86 -2.61
CA PRO A 153 0.29 -53.46 -1.27
C PRO A 153 1.78 -53.17 -1.05
N LEU A 154 2.67 -53.82 -1.80
CA LEU A 154 4.13 -53.66 -1.65
C LEU A 154 4.77 -52.70 -2.66
N SER A 155 4.03 -52.16 -3.62
CA SER A 155 4.61 -51.30 -4.67
C SER A 155 4.64 -49.82 -4.34
N GLY A 156 4.23 -49.38 -3.14
CA GLY A 156 4.25 -47.99 -2.71
C GLY A 156 3.19 -47.08 -3.34
N GLY A 157 2.34 -47.64 -4.23
CA GLY A 157 1.23 -46.89 -4.82
C GLY A 157 1.59 -45.93 -5.94
N VAL A 158 0.60 -45.20 -6.43
CA VAL A 158 0.68 -44.14 -7.43
C VAL A 158 0.41 -42.80 -6.74
N ALA A 159 1.24 -41.79 -6.98
CA ALA A 159 1.02 -40.44 -6.48
C ALA A 159 -0.37 -39.93 -6.93
N TYR A 160 -1.12 -39.34 -6.00
CA TYR A 160 -2.49 -38.90 -6.26
C TYR A 160 -2.70 -37.41 -5.95
N GLU A 161 -2.45 -36.98 -4.71
CA GLU A 161 -2.45 -35.57 -4.33
C GLU A 161 -1.04 -35.17 -3.85
N ASP A 162 -0.68 -33.93 -4.08
CA ASP A 162 0.61 -33.40 -3.66
C ASP A 162 0.66 -33.22 -2.12
N VAL A 163 1.85 -33.24 -1.56
CA VAL A 163 2.04 -32.99 -0.14
C VAL A 163 1.68 -31.55 0.19
N ASN A 164 0.91 -31.32 1.25
CA ASN A 164 0.59 -29.99 1.73
C ASN A 164 1.71 -29.46 2.64
N LEU A 165 2.33 -28.34 2.29
CA LEU A 165 3.41 -27.73 3.06
C LEU A 165 2.99 -27.29 4.47
N LEU A 166 1.71 -27.02 4.70
CA LEU A 166 1.20 -26.54 5.99
C LEU A 166 0.99 -27.64 7.04
N THR A 167 1.01 -28.92 6.65
CA THR A 167 0.69 -30.00 7.58
C THR A 167 1.54 -31.24 7.33
N PRO A 168 1.99 -31.96 8.38
CA PRO A 168 2.65 -33.25 8.24
C PRO A 168 1.71 -34.39 7.89
N LYS A 169 0.37 -34.15 7.95
CA LYS A 169 -0.66 -35.19 7.80
C LYS A 169 -0.69 -35.73 6.37
N ARG A 170 -0.75 -37.07 6.21
CA ARG A 170 -0.90 -37.76 4.93
C ARG A 170 -1.85 -38.93 5.05
N GLU A 171 -2.43 -39.37 3.94
CA GLU A 171 -3.25 -40.55 3.82
C GLU A 171 -2.79 -41.35 2.60
N ASN A 172 -2.56 -42.68 2.80
CA ASN A 172 -2.41 -43.61 1.71
C ASN A 172 -3.63 -44.54 1.66
N ARG A 173 -4.08 -44.83 0.46
CA ARG A 173 -5.20 -45.71 0.19
C ARG A 173 -4.74 -46.95 -0.57
N PHE A 174 -5.31 -48.10 -0.23
CA PHE A 174 -4.98 -49.36 -0.89
C PHE A 174 -6.23 -50.17 -1.21
N LEU A 175 -6.12 -50.97 -2.26
CA LEU A 175 -7.05 -52.04 -2.61
C LEU A 175 -6.52 -53.36 -2.02
N ALA A 176 -7.19 -53.90 -1.01
CA ALA A 176 -6.78 -55.16 -0.43
C ALA A 176 -6.97 -56.34 -1.38
N ASP A 177 -5.97 -57.20 -1.48
CA ASP A 177 -5.99 -58.42 -2.29
C ASP A 177 -6.53 -59.65 -1.55
N GLY A 178 -6.79 -59.53 -0.22
CA GLY A 178 -7.27 -60.57 0.66
C GLY A 178 -6.19 -61.56 1.14
N THR A 179 -4.93 -61.33 0.79
CA THR A 179 -3.81 -62.26 1.07
C THR A 179 -2.58 -61.55 1.65
N SER A 180 -2.30 -60.37 1.20
CA SER A 180 -1.15 -59.59 1.66
C SER A 180 -1.32 -59.02 3.05
N LYS A 181 -0.32 -59.25 3.90
CA LYS A 181 -0.24 -58.67 5.25
C LYS A 181 0.62 -57.43 5.35
N LYS A 182 1.45 -57.13 4.35
CA LYS A 182 2.39 -56.00 4.34
C LYS A 182 1.95 -54.96 3.35
N TYR A 183 1.90 -53.72 3.81
CA TYR A 183 1.52 -52.54 3.00
C TYR A 183 2.60 -51.49 3.10
N GLN A 184 3.18 -51.13 1.98
CA GLN A 184 4.24 -50.13 1.88
C GLN A 184 3.65 -48.74 1.62
N LEU A 185 3.96 -47.81 2.52
CA LEU A 185 3.60 -46.41 2.33
C LEU A 185 4.48 -45.72 1.28
N ASP A 186 4.01 -44.58 0.79
CA ASP A 186 4.71 -43.74 -0.19
C ASP A 186 5.96 -43.04 0.38
N THR A 187 6.16 -43.11 1.68
CA THR A 187 7.29 -42.50 2.37
C THR A 187 7.77 -43.37 3.54
N ASP A 188 9.01 -43.17 3.91
CA ASP A 188 9.67 -43.73 5.09
C ASP A 188 9.87 -42.65 6.18
N LEU A 189 10.51 -43.00 7.29
CA LEU A 189 10.84 -42.15 8.42
C LEU A 189 9.63 -41.33 8.92
N LEU A 190 8.55 -42.02 9.24
CA LEU A 190 7.33 -41.41 9.81
C LEU A 190 7.65 -40.82 11.19
N ASP A 191 6.83 -39.86 11.60
CA ASP A 191 6.97 -39.22 12.91
C ASP A 191 6.80 -40.24 14.04
N LYS A 192 7.81 -40.31 14.92
CA LYS A 192 7.91 -41.38 15.93
C LYS A 192 6.76 -41.37 16.93
N ASN A 193 6.27 -40.20 17.31
CA ASN A 193 5.28 -39.99 18.37
C ASN A 193 3.87 -39.77 17.84
N SER A 194 3.69 -39.70 16.51
CA SER A 194 2.37 -39.47 15.92
C SER A 194 1.62 -40.80 15.75
N PRO A 195 0.30 -40.80 16.03
CA PRO A 195 -0.51 -42.00 15.85
C PRO A 195 -0.64 -42.34 14.36
N VAL A 196 -0.58 -43.64 14.06
CA VAL A 196 -0.93 -44.17 12.75
C VAL A 196 -2.32 -44.79 12.86
N THR A 197 -3.28 -44.25 12.12
CA THR A 197 -4.66 -44.78 12.09
C THR A 197 -4.87 -45.60 10.85
N VAL A 198 -5.34 -46.80 11.00
CA VAL A 198 -5.63 -47.74 9.91
C VAL A 198 -7.11 -48.10 9.94
N THR A 199 -7.78 -47.94 8.81
CA THR A 199 -9.19 -48.29 8.63
C THR A 199 -9.30 -49.31 7.50
N VAL A 200 -9.96 -50.45 7.76
CA VAL A 200 -10.22 -51.52 6.76
C VAL A 200 -11.72 -51.72 6.63
N ASN A 201 -12.26 -51.60 5.42
CA ASN A 201 -13.70 -51.72 5.14
C ASN A 201 -14.58 -50.86 6.10
N GLY A 202 -14.10 -49.66 6.49
CA GLY A 202 -14.78 -48.74 7.40
C GLY A 202 -14.59 -49.02 8.89
N THR A 203 -13.87 -50.08 9.26
CA THR A 203 -13.55 -50.41 10.65
C THR A 203 -12.15 -49.94 11.00
N GLU A 204 -12.03 -49.17 12.08
CA GLU A 204 -10.73 -48.71 12.58
C GLU A 204 -10.06 -49.85 13.36
N LEU A 205 -8.77 -50.07 13.10
CA LEU A 205 -7.93 -51.11 13.69
C LEU A 205 -7.00 -50.51 14.75
N THR A 206 -6.57 -51.37 15.71
CA THR A 206 -5.71 -50.99 16.84
C THR A 206 -4.25 -51.33 16.58
N GLU A 207 -3.33 -50.37 16.68
CA GLU A 207 -1.87 -50.61 16.59
C GLU A 207 -1.42 -51.50 17.76
N GLY A 208 -0.57 -52.50 17.47
CA GLY A 208 -0.05 -53.49 18.43
C GLY A 208 -0.92 -54.74 18.54
N THR A 209 -2.22 -54.68 18.21
CA THR A 209 -3.12 -55.83 18.20
C THR A 209 -3.43 -56.34 16.79
N ASP A 210 -3.96 -55.45 15.96
CA ASP A 210 -4.40 -55.79 14.61
C ASP A 210 -3.31 -55.53 13.56
N PHE A 211 -2.43 -54.60 13.83
CA PHE A 211 -1.30 -54.28 12.96
C PHE A 211 -0.10 -53.72 13.73
N THR A 212 1.08 -53.75 13.10
CA THR A 212 2.30 -53.14 13.61
C THR A 212 2.87 -52.15 12.56
N VAL A 213 3.55 -51.12 13.03
CA VAL A 213 4.13 -50.07 12.17
C VAL A 213 5.65 -50.05 12.29
N ASN A 214 6.31 -50.28 11.18
CA ASN A 214 7.73 -49.96 11.06
C ASN A 214 7.87 -48.52 10.51
N ARG A 215 7.93 -47.53 11.43
CA ARG A 215 7.97 -46.12 11.09
C ARG A 215 9.21 -45.74 10.27
N ASN A 216 10.33 -46.41 10.50
CA ASN A 216 11.58 -46.11 9.74
C ASN A 216 11.49 -46.58 8.30
N ALA A 217 10.78 -47.65 8.01
CA ALA A 217 10.62 -48.17 6.66
C ALA A 217 9.30 -47.77 5.98
N GLY A 218 8.41 -47.06 6.68
CA GLY A 218 7.07 -46.78 6.19
C GLY A 218 6.24 -48.03 5.87
N LEU A 219 6.40 -49.10 6.68
CA LEU A 219 5.77 -50.39 6.41
C LEU A 219 4.74 -50.72 7.48
N ILE A 220 3.53 -51.01 7.06
CA ILE A 220 2.45 -51.53 7.92
C ILE A 220 2.38 -53.05 7.75
N THR A 221 2.35 -53.77 8.87
CA THR A 221 2.20 -55.23 8.86
C THR A 221 0.95 -55.62 9.67
N PHE A 222 -0.03 -56.19 8.98
CA PHE A 222 -1.28 -56.68 9.60
C PHE A 222 -1.07 -58.04 10.24
N THR A 223 -1.73 -58.27 11.37
CA THR A 223 -1.80 -59.60 12.03
C THR A 223 -2.55 -60.58 11.14
N GLU A 224 -3.70 -60.14 10.60
CA GLU A 224 -4.48 -60.88 9.61
C GLU A 224 -4.55 -60.06 8.29
N ALA A 225 -4.56 -60.74 7.13
CA ALA A 225 -4.65 -60.07 5.84
C ALA A 225 -5.99 -59.33 5.71
N PRO A 226 -5.99 -58.03 5.36
CA PRO A 226 -7.23 -57.31 5.11
C PRO A 226 -8.07 -57.96 4.03
N ALA A 227 -9.38 -58.12 4.31
CA ALA A 227 -10.32 -58.72 3.36
C ALA A 227 -10.49 -57.84 2.13
N LYS A 228 -10.79 -58.48 0.99
CA LYS A 228 -11.12 -57.76 -0.25
C LYS A 228 -12.30 -56.82 -0.03
N PRO A 229 -12.36 -55.68 -0.76
CA PRO A 229 -13.48 -54.77 -0.66
C PRO A 229 -14.78 -55.38 -1.16
N ALA A 230 -15.88 -54.96 -0.57
CA ALA A 230 -17.22 -55.39 -0.99
C ALA A 230 -17.55 -54.95 -2.41
N VAL A 231 -17.04 -53.78 -2.83
CA VAL A 231 -17.16 -53.26 -4.20
C VAL A 231 -15.82 -53.47 -4.91
N SER A 232 -15.85 -54.28 -5.97
CA SER A 232 -14.64 -54.58 -6.75
C SER A 232 -13.99 -53.32 -7.29
N GLY A 233 -12.67 -53.20 -7.05
CA GLY A 233 -11.88 -52.06 -7.48
C GLY A 233 -11.95 -50.81 -6.63
N ALA A 234 -12.73 -50.81 -5.53
CA ALA A 234 -12.75 -49.71 -4.57
C ALA A 234 -11.62 -49.84 -3.54
N ASP A 235 -10.97 -48.72 -3.21
CA ASP A 235 -10.00 -48.69 -2.13
C ASP A 235 -10.73 -48.97 -0.80
N ASN A 236 -10.17 -49.82 0.03
CA ASN A 236 -10.80 -50.24 1.29
C ASN A 236 -9.85 -50.26 2.48
N VAL A 237 -8.56 -50.00 2.28
CA VAL A 237 -7.57 -49.84 3.34
C VAL A 237 -7.11 -48.40 3.32
N PHE A 238 -7.39 -47.63 4.38
CA PHE A 238 -7.00 -46.24 4.53
C PHE A 238 -6.00 -46.14 5.68
N ILE A 239 -4.79 -45.66 5.38
CA ILE A 239 -3.72 -45.53 6.35
C ILE A 239 -3.38 -44.05 6.48
N ARG A 240 -3.60 -43.47 7.67
CA ARG A 240 -3.35 -42.08 8.02
C ARG A 240 -2.15 -42.00 8.94
N PHE A 241 -1.21 -41.14 8.59
CA PHE A 241 0.03 -40.99 9.32
C PHE A 241 0.53 -39.54 9.20
N GLU A 242 1.61 -39.25 9.91
CA GLU A 242 2.27 -37.94 9.84
C GLU A 242 3.75 -38.11 9.49
N LYS A 243 4.23 -37.23 8.66
CA LYS A 243 5.64 -37.05 8.34
C LYS A 243 5.96 -35.59 8.29
N THR A 244 6.64 -35.10 9.32
CA THR A 244 7.18 -33.75 9.34
C THR A 244 8.37 -33.65 8.39
N VAL A 245 8.33 -32.64 7.52
CA VAL A 245 9.43 -32.24 6.66
C VAL A 245 9.94 -30.93 7.22
N GLU A 246 11.21 -30.93 7.68
CA GLU A 246 11.83 -29.74 8.27
C GLU A 246 11.80 -28.55 7.28
N GLY A 247 11.40 -27.37 7.76
CA GLY A 247 11.31 -26.15 6.97
C GLY A 247 10.10 -26.09 6.01
N ALA A 248 9.23 -27.12 5.93
CA ALA A 248 8.09 -27.10 5.00
C ALA A 248 7.06 -26.03 5.36
N TYR A 249 6.64 -25.97 6.62
CA TYR A 249 5.70 -24.96 7.13
C TYR A 249 6.27 -23.55 7.02
N GLU A 250 7.54 -23.37 7.34
CA GLU A 250 8.26 -22.10 7.33
C GLU A 250 8.33 -21.48 5.92
N LYS A 251 8.30 -22.28 4.86
CA LYS A 251 8.20 -21.78 3.48
C LYS A 251 6.98 -20.87 3.30
N ILE A 252 5.89 -21.19 3.93
CA ILE A 252 4.62 -20.45 3.85
C ILE A 252 4.51 -19.43 4.99
N ALA A 253 4.80 -19.82 6.23
CA ALA A 253 4.61 -18.99 7.41
C ALA A 253 5.47 -17.71 7.40
N LYS A 254 6.67 -17.76 6.81
CA LYS A 254 7.56 -16.60 6.66
C LYS A 254 7.22 -15.69 5.48
N CYS A 255 6.21 -16.02 4.68
CA CYS A 255 5.75 -15.11 3.62
C CYS A 255 5.12 -13.85 4.20
N THR A 256 5.31 -12.72 3.52
CA THR A 256 4.81 -11.40 3.94
C THR A 256 3.98 -10.70 2.86
N ILE A 257 3.90 -11.28 1.67
CA ILE A 257 3.23 -10.70 0.51
C ILE A 257 2.23 -11.72 -0.02
N ALA A 258 1.00 -11.28 -0.31
CA ALA A 258 -0.05 -12.12 -0.86
C ALA A 258 -0.70 -11.48 -2.08
N ALA A 259 -1.12 -12.31 -3.04
CA ALA A 259 -2.00 -11.91 -4.13
C ALA A 259 -2.99 -13.03 -4.46
N GLN A 260 -4.21 -12.65 -4.81
CA GLN A 260 -5.23 -13.57 -5.30
C GLN A 260 -5.33 -13.45 -6.82
N PHE A 261 -5.27 -14.59 -7.54
CA PHE A 261 -5.25 -14.59 -9.01
C PHE A 261 -5.75 -15.91 -9.60
N GLY A 262 -6.13 -15.89 -10.88
CA GLY A 262 -6.63 -17.06 -11.63
C GLY A 262 -8.06 -17.46 -11.26
N ALA A 263 -8.68 -18.33 -12.01
CA ALA A 263 -10.04 -18.86 -11.88
C ALA A 263 -11.04 -17.87 -11.25
N ASP A 264 -11.84 -17.18 -12.04
CA ASP A 264 -12.77 -16.13 -11.62
C ASP A 264 -12.08 -14.93 -10.94
N GLY A 265 -10.77 -14.75 -11.20
CA GLY A 265 -9.96 -13.64 -10.72
C GLY A 265 -9.32 -13.83 -9.34
N SER A 266 -9.76 -14.77 -8.50
CA SER A 266 -9.25 -14.95 -7.13
C SER A 266 -9.18 -16.40 -6.67
N GLY A 267 -9.19 -17.35 -7.60
CA GLY A 267 -9.27 -18.79 -7.28
C GLY A 267 -8.03 -19.37 -6.60
N TYR A 268 -6.89 -18.72 -6.73
CA TYR A 268 -5.62 -19.14 -6.12
C TYR A 268 -5.00 -18.00 -5.34
N VAL A 269 -4.28 -18.36 -4.27
CA VAL A 269 -3.47 -17.42 -3.48
C VAL A 269 -2.00 -17.68 -3.80
N PHE A 270 -1.28 -16.60 -4.12
CA PHE A 270 0.16 -16.58 -4.29
C PHE A 270 0.78 -15.90 -3.08
N LEU A 271 1.73 -16.54 -2.42
CA LEU A 271 2.46 -16.02 -1.28
C LEU A 271 3.94 -15.89 -1.63
N SER A 272 4.55 -14.78 -1.23
CA SER A 272 5.99 -14.51 -1.42
C SER A 272 6.54 -13.61 -0.30
N GLY A 273 7.76 -13.10 -0.46
CA GLY A 273 8.41 -12.26 0.53
C GLY A 273 8.96 -13.06 1.72
N ASN A 274 9.21 -14.35 1.51
CA ASN A 274 9.95 -15.19 2.46
C ASN A 274 11.46 -14.88 2.34
N PRO A 275 12.16 -14.48 3.40
CA PRO A 275 13.57 -14.11 3.35
C PRO A 275 14.49 -15.30 3.00
N ASP A 276 14.07 -16.53 3.30
CA ASP A 276 14.86 -17.73 2.97
C ASP A 276 14.65 -18.16 1.50
N HIS A 277 13.58 -17.67 0.86
CA HIS A 277 13.21 -17.94 -0.52
C HIS A 277 12.82 -16.66 -1.27
N PRO A 278 13.71 -15.66 -1.39
CA PRO A 278 13.34 -14.30 -1.82
C PRO A 278 12.77 -14.24 -3.24
N ALA A 279 13.26 -15.07 -4.14
CA ALA A 279 12.84 -15.11 -5.55
C ALA A 279 11.69 -16.10 -5.83
N THR A 280 11.12 -16.70 -4.78
CA THR A 280 10.10 -17.75 -4.95
C THR A 280 8.72 -17.24 -4.54
N ASP A 281 7.69 -17.64 -5.28
CA ASP A 281 6.32 -17.58 -4.79
C ASP A 281 5.71 -18.99 -4.71
N PHE A 282 4.78 -19.13 -3.75
CA PHE A 282 4.06 -20.35 -3.45
C PHE A 282 2.59 -20.17 -3.78
N ARG A 283 2.01 -21.13 -4.48
CA ARG A 283 0.62 -21.09 -4.94
C ARG A 283 -0.23 -22.07 -4.13
N SER A 284 -1.37 -21.61 -3.63
CA SER A 284 -2.36 -22.47 -2.98
C SER A 284 -3.04 -23.43 -3.98
N ALA A 285 -3.74 -24.43 -3.47
CA ALA A 285 -4.74 -25.15 -4.23
C ALA A 285 -5.93 -24.23 -4.60
N LEU A 286 -6.73 -24.66 -5.58
CA LEU A 286 -7.89 -23.93 -6.03
C LEU A 286 -8.88 -23.68 -4.87
N ARG A 287 -9.19 -22.43 -4.62
CA ARG A 287 -10.11 -21.97 -3.55
C ARG A 287 -9.81 -22.53 -2.16
N ASN A 288 -8.56 -22.91 -1.89
CA ASN A 288 -8.16 -23.43 -0.60
C ASN A 288 -6.84 -22.80 -0.10
N PRO A 289 -6.90 -21.67 0.63
CA PRO A 289 -5.73 -21.03 1.22
C PRO A 289 -5.04 -21.83 2.33
N ALA A 290 -5.63 -22.94 2.82
CA ALA A 290 -5.03 -23.85 3.78
C ALA A 290 -4.30 -25.04 3.12
N TYR A 291 -4.13 -25.03 1.80
CA TYR A 291 -3.43 -26.08 1.08
C TYR A 291 -2.43 -25.50 0.09
N PHE A 292 -1.15 -25.64 0.38
CA PHE A 292 -0.04 -25.28 -0.50
C PHE A 292 0.70 -26.55 -0.94
N PRO A 293 0.48 -27.01 -2.19
CA PRO A 293 1.19 -28.16 -2.73
C PRO A 293 2.71 -27.94 -2.71
N ASP A 294 3.49 -28.95 -2.38
CA ASP A 294 4.95 -28.88 -2.33
C ASP A 294 5.61 -28.61 -3.68
N ASN A 295 4.92 -28.96 -4.80
CA ASN A 295 5.30 -28.61 -6.17
C ASN A 295 4.64 -27.31 -6.66
N GLY A 296 3.80 -26.65 -5.82
CA GLY A 296 3.05 -25.44 -6.14
C GLY A 296 3.87 -24.16 -6.01
N TYR A 297 5.09 -24.11 -6.49
CA TYR A 297 5.93 -22.91 -6.42
C TYR A 297 6.46 -22.49 -7.80
N SER A 298 6.89 -21.23 -7.89
CA SER A 298 7.58 -20.71 -9.08
C SER A 298 8.81 -19.92 -8.66
N LEU A 299 9.93 -20.15 -9.34
CA LEU A 299 11.11 -19.32 -9.24
C LEU A 299 10.99 -18.16 -10.22
N ILE A 300 11.08 -16.93 -9.72
CA ILE A 300 10.85 -15.70 -10.47
C ILE A 300 12.18 -15.06 -10.86
N GLY A 301 12.64 -15.28 -12.07
CA GLY A 301 13.86 -14.69 -12.60
C GLY A 301 15.11 -15.00 -11.76
N SER A 302 15.93 -13.97 -11.48
CA SER A 302 17.17 -14.13 -10.71
C SER A 302 16.89 -14.46 -9.24
N GLU A 303 17.62 -15.43 -8.68
CA GLU A 303 17.56 -15.79 -7.25
C GLU A 303 18.15 -14.70 -6.33
N MET A 304 18.91 -13.77 -6.89
CA MET A 304 19.60 -12.69 -6.14
C MET A 304 18.67 -11.53 -5.74
N THR A 305 17.48 -11.47 -6.32
CA THR A 305 16.52 -10.38 -6.07
C THR A 305 15.19 -10.92 -5.56
N ALA A 306 14.61 -10.20 -4.60
CA ALA A 306 13.36 -10.61 -3.95
C ALA A 306 12.12 -10.26 -4.78
N VAL A 307 11.06 -11.05 -4.63
CA VAL A 307 9.71 -10.66 -5.04
C VAL A 307 9.18 -9.66 -4.01
N MET A 308 8.81 -8.46 -4.48
CA MET A 308 8.45 -7.32 -3.64
C MET A 308 6.95 -7.00 -3.66
N GLY A 309 6.23 -7.46 -4.67
CA GLY A 309 4.80 -7.19 -4.78
C GLY A 309 4.16 -7.76 -6.05
N TYR A 310 2.86 -7.57 -6.11
CA TYR A 310 2.04 -7.99 -7.24
C TYR A 310 1.10 -6.87 -7.67
N ALA A 311 0.85 -6.79 -8.98
CA ALA A 311 -0.14 -5.88 -9.55
C ALA A 311 -0.93 -6.57 -10.66
N ARG A 312 -2.23 -6.32 -10.74
CA ARG A 312 -3.04 -6.79 -11.89
C ARG A 312 -2.86 -5.83 -13.06
N ILE A 313 -2.62 -6.39 -14.25
CA ILE A 313 -2.50 -5.63 -15.49
C ILE A 313 -3.37 -6.32 -16.55
N GLY A 314 -4.60 -5.85 -16.67
CA GLY A 314 -5.60 -6.53 -17.50
C GLY A 314 -5.89 -7.94 -16.98
N ALA A 315 -5.68 -8.96 -17.81
CA ALA A 315 -5.88 -10.36 -17.45
C ALA A 315 -4.66 -11.02 -16.78
N ASP A 316 -3.51 -10.34 -16.76
CA ASP A 316 -2.27 -10.87 -16.19
C ASP A 316 -2.02 -10.39 -14.76
N LEU A 317 -1.23 -11.15 -14.01
CA LEU A 317 -0.65 -10.74 -12.74
C LEU A 317 0.82 -10.37 -12.97
N ALA A 318 1.15 -9.09 -12.80
CA ALA A 318 2.54 -8.67 -12.75
C ALA A 318 3.16 -9.07 -11.41
N VAL A 319 4.29 -9.73 -11.46
CA VAL A 319 5.17 -10.05 -10.33
C VAL A 319 6.31 -9.04 -10.36
N LEU A 320 6.39 -8.22 -9.33
CA LEU A 320 7.33 -7.11 -9.22
C LEU A 320 8.47 -7.52 -8.29
N LYS A 321 9.70 -7.32 -8.76
CA LYS A 321 10.92 -7.66 -8.02
C LYS A 321 11.69 -6.41 -7.60
N GLU A 322 12.70 -6.60 -6.79
CA GLU A 322 13.71 -5.57 -6.52
C GLU A 322 14.35 -5.05 -7.80
N SER A 323 14.87 -3.83 -7.74
CA SER A 323 15.64 -3.24 -8.83
C SER A 323 16.89 -4.07 -9.15
N ASP A 324 17.10 -4.32 -10.45
CA ASP A 324 18.24 -5.04 -10.96
C ASP A 324 18.64 -4.41 -12.32
N GLU A 325 19.89 -4.03 -12.46
CA GLU A 325 20.38 -3.36 -13.68
C GLU A 325 20.44 -4.28 -14.89
N HIS A 326 20.55 -5.59 -14.69
CA HIS A 326 20.84 -6.56 -15.74
C HIS A 326 19.69 -7.52 -16.02
N ASN A 327 18.78 -7.72 -15.05
CA ASN A 327 17.71 -8.69 -15.15
C ASN A 327 16.33 -8.04 -15.24
N SER A 328 15.35 -8.82 -15.66
CA SER A 328 13.95 -8.38 -15.63
C SER A 328 13.48 -8.21 -14.20
N THR A 329 12.81 -7.11 -13.94
CA THR A 329 12.25 -6.72 -12.64
C THR A 329 10.73 -6.82 -12.60
N VAL A 330 10.09 -6.92 -13.78
CA VAL A 330 8.64 -7.13 -13.91
C VAL A 330 8.42 -8.39 -14.75
N PHE A 331 7.69 -9.34 -14.18
CA PHE A 331 7.28 -10.57 -14.85
C PHE A 331 5.76 -10.61 -14.97
N LEU A 332 5.26 -11.23 -16.03
CA LEU A 332 3.83 -11.31 -16.30
C LEU A 332 3.39 -12.75 -16.21
N ARG A 333 2.47 -13.01 -15.30
CA ARG A 333 1.85 -14.32 -15.12
C ARG A 333 0.45 -14.31 -15.71
N SER A 334 0.18 -15.21 -16.63
CA SER A 334 -1.15 -15.47 -17.15
C SER A 334 -1.78 -16.69 -16.46
N TYR A 335 -3.09 -16.82 -16.58
CA TYR A 335 -3.85 -18.00 -16.16
C TYR A 335 -4.39 -18.70 -17.40
N ALA A 336 -4.19 -20.00 -17.48
CA ALA A 336 -4.76 -20.83 -18.52
C ALA A 336 -5.15 -22.19 -17.94
N LEU A 337 -6.06 -22.87 -18.63
CA LEU A 337 -6.38 -24.26 -18.38
C LEU A 337 -5.74 -25.12 -19.48
N ASP A 338 -4.95 -26.09 -19.07
CA ASP A 338 -4.33 -27.04 -19.97
C ASP A 338 -4.97 -28.42 -19.82
N ASN A 339 -5.17 -29.10 -20.93
CA ASN A 339 -5.72 -30.45 -20.94
C ASN A 339 -4.57 -31.47 -20.79
N VAL A 340 -4.47 -32.05 -19.62
CA VAL A 340 -3.57 -33.15 -19.34
C VAL A 340 -4.23 -34.45 -19.82
N THR A 341 -3.44 -35.38 -20.33
CA THR A 341 -3.90 -36.70 -20.84
C THR A 341 -4.95 -37.34 -19.94
N GLY A 342 -6.14 -37.63 -20.48
CA GLY A 342 -7.21 -38.35 -19.77
C GLY A 342 -8.31 -37.49 -19.20
N ASP A 343 -8.81 -36.50 -19.93
CA ASP A 343 -9.93 -35.61 -19.55
C ASP A 343 -9.74 -34.80 -18.27
N ARG A 344 -8.50 -34.62 -17.79
CA ARG A 344 -8.18 -33.78 -16.65
C ARG A 344 -7.70 -32.41 -17.14
N THR A 345 -8.39 -31.37 -16.70
CA THR A 345 -7.98 -29.97 -16.93
C THR A 345 -7.14 -29.51 -15.74
N GLN A 346 -5.95 -29.03 -15.99
CA GLN A 346 -5.06 -28.46 -14.98
C GLN A 346 -4.88 -26.96 -15.18
N ALA A 347 -4.91 -26.20 -14.09
CA ALA A 347 -4.54 -24.79 -14.13
C ALA A 347 -3.03 -24.62 -14.28
N VAL A 348 -2.63 -23.86 -15.28
CA VAL A 348 -1.24 -23.49 -15.54
C VAL A 348 -1.08 -21.98 -15.45
N PHE A 349 0.09 -21.57 -14.99
CA PHE A 349 0.41 -20.16 -14.75
C PHE A 349 1.70 -19.77 -15.48
N PRO A 350 1.67 -19.68 -16.81
CA PRO A 350 2.84 -19.31 -17.59
C PRO A 350 3.39 -17.96 -17.14
N LEU A 351 4.71 -17.92 -16.92
CA LEU A 351 5.44 -16.74 -16.51
C LEU A 351 6.31 -16.25 -17.67
N ARG A 352 6.18 -14.98 -18.01
CA ARG A 352 6.99 -14.33 -19.07
C ARG A 352 7.78 -13.20 -18.46
N ALA A 353 9.05 -13.06 -18.82
CA ALA A 353 9.82 -11.87 -18.53
C ALA A 353 9.19 -10.66 -19.26
N GLY A 354 9.01 -9.58 -18.56
CA GLY A 354 8.38 -8.38 -19.10
C GLY A 354 9.36 -7.26 -19.32
N ILE A 355 9.78 -6.59 -18.24
CA ILE A 355 10.53 -5.33 -18.31
C ILE A 355 11.76 -5.43 -17.41
N SER A 356 12.87 -4.85 -17.85
CA SER A 356 14.14 -4.83 -17.12
C SER A 356 14.45 -3.43 -16.58
N GLY A 357 15.32 -3.34 -15.60
CA GLY A 357 15.96 -2.13 -15.10
C GLY A 357 15.36 -1.65 -13.78
N VAL A 358 14.22 -0.96 -13.81
CA VAL A 358 13.64 -0.38 -12.61
C VAL A 358 12.73 -1.39 -11.91
N GLY A 359 13.01 -1.67 -10.65
CA GLY A 359 12.19 -2.52 -9.78
C GLY A 359 11.76 -1.80 -8.51
N MET A 360 11.20 -2.55 -7.58
CA MET A 360 10.70 -2.01 -6.31
C MET A 360 11.82 -1.82 -5.29
N ILE A 361 11.60 -0.91 -4.32
CA ILE A 361 12.49 -0.67 -3.18
C ILE A 361 11.87 -1.09 -1.85
N ALA A 362 10.55 -1.06 -1.72
CA ALA A 362 9.84 -1.42 -0.50
C ALA A 362 8.82 -2.53 -0.76
N PRO A 363 8.73 -3.54 0.11
CA PRO A 363 7.74 -4.60 -0.02
C PRO A 363 6.31 -4.04 -0.01
N ARG A 364 5.45 -4.53 -0.91
CA ARG A 364 4.04 -4.14 -1.01
C ARG A 364 3.78 -2.66 -1.35
N ALA A 365 4.83 -1.90 -1.72
CA ALA A 365 4.69 -0.50 -2.13
C ALA A 365 4.12 -0.40 -3.56
N VAL A 366 2.92 -0.92 -3.74
CA VAL A 366 2.17 -1.03 -4.99
C VAL A 366 0.76 -0.50 -4.75
N GLY A 367 0.17 0.11 -5.76
CA GLY A 367 -1.22 0.55 -5.76
C GLY A 367 -1.69 0.88 -7.17
N TYR A 368 -2.91 1.40 -7.28
CA TYR A 368 -3.49 1.79 -8.56
C TYR A 368 -3.87 3.27 -8.52
N LEU A 369 -3.70 3.94 -9.63
CA LEU A 369 -4.16 5.31 -9.79
C LEU A 369 -4.69 5.50 -11.20
N ALA A 370 -5.97 5.85 -11.31
CA ALA A 370 -6.66 5.96 -12.60
C ALA A 370 -6.41 4.73 -13.50
N ASP A 371 -6.61 3.52 -12.95
CA ASP A 371 -6.42 2.19 -13.58
C ASP A 371 -4.97 1.85 -13.99
N GLU A 372 -4.00 2.69 -13.65
CA GLU A 372 -2.58 2.38 -13.84
C GLU A 372 -1.99 1.72 -12.58
N PRO A 373 -1.34 0.56 -12.67
CA PRO A 373 -0.58 0.00 -11.57
C PRO A 373 0.69 0.83 -11.35
N LEU A 374 0.87 1.30 -10.12
CA LEU A 374 2.01 2.09 -9.66
C LEU A 374 2.83 1.28 -8.67
N PHE A 375 4.14 1.46 -8.68
CA PHE A 375 5.03 0.93 -7.66
C PHE A 375 6.16 1.90 -7.31
N LEU A 376 6.64 1.82 -6.07
CA LEU A 376 7.74 2.64 -5.57
C LEU A 376 9.08 1.98 -5.90
N SER A 377 9.95 2.75 -6.55
CA SER A 377 11.32 2.35 -6.91
C SER A 377 12.37 3.24 -6.22
N PRO A 378 13.66 2.89 -6.27
CA PRO A 378 14.73 3.74 -5.77
C PRO A 378 14.80 5.14 -6.40
N SER A 379 14.24 5.33 -7.60
CA SER A 379 14.30 6.58 -8.37
C SER A 379 12.96 7.32 -8.47
N GLY A 380 11.94 6.88 -7.72
CA GLY A 380 10.61 7.48 -7.73
C GLY A 380 9.49 6.47 -7.95
N VAL A 381 8.29 6.94 -8.29
CA VAL A 381 7.12 6.10 -8.56
C VAL A 381 6.98 5.85 -10.06
N TYR A 382 6.83 4.59 -10.42
CA TYR A 382 6.68 4.16 -11.81
C TYR A 382 5.34 3.48 -12.05
N ALA A 383 4.79 3.72 -13.24
CA ALA A 383 3.64 3.00 -13.77
C ALA A 383 4.10 1.96 -14.78
N VAL A 384 3.43 0.81 -14.79
CA VAL A 384 3.53 -0.14 -15.91
C VAL A 384 2.49 0.25 -16.96
N VAL A 385 2.94 0.79 -18.08
CA VAL A 385 2.07 1.24 -19.16
C VAL A 385 2.16 0.32 -20.36
N SER A 386 1.06 0.18 -21.09
CA SER A 386 0.99 -0.57 -22.35
C SER A 386 0.85 0.38 -23.51
N ASN A 387 1.68 0.22 -24.54
CA ASN A 387 1.50 0.94 -25.79
C ASN A 387 0.27 0.38 -26.52
N ALA A 388 -0.70 1.23 -26.81
CA ALA A 388 -1.95 0.84 -27.47
C ALA A 388 -1.75 0.29 -28.89
N VAL A 389 -0.65 0.62 -29.55
CA VAL A 389 -0.36 0.22 -30.94
C VAL A 389 0.49 -1.04 -31.02
N THR A 390 1.56 -1.12 -30.20
CA THR A 390 2.52 -2.25 -30.27
C THR A 390 2.24 -3.33 -29.23
N ALA A 391 1.33 -3.08 -28.28
CA ALA A 391 1.10 -3.90 -27.09
C ALA A 391 2.35 -4.11 -26.21
N GLU A 392 3.44 -3.43 -26.50
CA GLU A 392 4.64 -3.42 -25.69
C GLU A 392 4.38 -2.69 -24.37
N ARG A 393 4.97 -3.21 -23.31
CA ARG A 393 4.90 -2.61 -21.97
C ARG A 393 6.20 -1.89 -21.64
N SER A 394 6.07 -0.74 -21.02
CA SER A 394 7.19 0.07 -20.58
C SER A 394 6.95 0.63 -19.18
N LEU A 395 8.01 1.12 -18.55
CA LEU A 395 7.92 1.81 -17.28
C LEU A 395 8.00 3.31 -17.49
N GLU A 396 7.06 4.04 -16.92
CA GLU A 396 7.05 5.50 -16.96
C GLU A 396 7.01 6.09 -15.56
N ASN A 397 7.90 7.03 -15.29
CA ASN A 397 7.91 7.76 -14.04
C ASN A 397 6.66 8.64 -13.90
N ARG A 398 6.01 8.62 -12.73
CA ARG A 398 4.81 9.39 -12.39
C ARG A 398 5.02 10.44 -11.31
N SER A 399 6.13 10.43 -10.61
CA SER A 399 6.45 11.28 -9.44
C SER A 399 7.53 12.32 -9.70
N ALA A 400 7.86 12.62 -10.96
CA ALA A 400 8.97 13.49 -11.34
C ALA A 400 9.04 14.85 -10.59
N PHE A 401 7.89 15.36 -10.15
CA PHE A 401 7.82 16.62 -9.40
C PHE A 401 8.26 16.50 -7.93
N VAL A 402 8.36 15.30 -7.38
CA VAL A 402 8.75 15.08 -5.98
C VAL A 402 9.96 14.17 -5.83
N ASP A 403 10.47 13.59 -6.90
CA ASP A 403 11.57 12.62 -6.89
C ASP A 403 12.79 13.13 -6.13
N ALA A 404 13.23 14.37 -6.37
CA ALA A 404 14.41 14.92 -5.71
C ALA A 404 14.26 15.07 -4.18
N SER A 405 13.04 15.07 -3.65
CA SER A 405 12.78 15.04 -2.21
C SER A 405 12.54 13.60 -1.72
N LEU A 406 11.72 12.85 -2.43
CA LEU A 406 11.33 11.48 -2.11
C LEU A 406 12.57 10.55 -2.04
N THR A 407 13.46 10.62 -3.01
CA THR A 407 14.65 9.74 -3.09
C THR A 407 15.74 10.06 -2.07
N LYS A 408 15.60 11.11 -1.26
CA LYS A 408 16.50 11.42 -0.14
C LYS A 408 16.16 10.68 1.14
N THR A 409 14.99 10.04 1.20
CA THR A 409 14.50 9.31 2.36
C THR A 409 14.86 7.82 2.27
N ASP A 410 14.73 7.07 3.38
CA ASP A 410 14.91 5.61 3.40
C ASP A 410 13.67 4.92 2.82
N LEU A 411 13.61 4.85 1.50
CA LEU A 411 12.46 4.31 0.76
C LEU A 411 12.18 2.83 1.07
N ALA A 412 13.15 2.07 1.58
CA ALA A 412 12.92 0.66 1.96
C ALA A 412 11.89 0.53 3.09
N LYS A 413 11.73 1.57 3.91
CA LYS A 413 10.75 1.63 5.01
C LYS A 413 9.40 2.19 4.59
N ALA A 414 9.26 2.66 3.36
CA ALA A 414 8.04 3.30 2.90
C ALA A 414 6.83 2.35 2.98
N VAL A 415 5.67 2.94 3.26
CA VAL A 415 4.36 2.29 3.17
C VAL A 415 3.46 3.08 2.24
N CYS A 416 2.72 2.36 1.42
CA CYS A 416 1.88 2.96 0.40
C CYS A 416 0.43 2.53 0.59
N VAL A 417 -0.47 3.41 0.15
CA VAL A 417 -1.91 3.12 0.11
C VAL A 417 -2.56 3.93 -1.00
N GLU A 418 -3.58 3.35 -1.62
CA GLU A 418 -4.53 4.09 -2.46
C GLU A 418 -5.71 4.54 -1.59
N TRP A 419 -6.07 5.82 -1.69
CA TRP A 419 -7.20 6.38 -0.98
C TRP A 419 -7.82 7.56 -1.75
N ASN A 420 -9.13 7.48 -1.99
CA ASN A 420 -9.91 8.53 -2.67
C ASN A 420 -9.29 9.04 -3.99
N GLY A 421 -8.81 8.10 -4.84
CA GLY A 421 -8.19 8.42 -6.12
C GLY A 421 -6.79 9.06 -5.99
N ARG A 422 -6.11 8.86 -4.86
CA ARG A 422 -4.75 9.32 -4.59
C ARG A 422 -3.85 8.16 -4.19
N PHE A 423 -2.62 8.18 -4.64
CA PHE A 423 -1.58 7.26 -4.19
C PHE A 423 -0.71 7.95 -3.15
N LEU A 424 -0.73 7.44 -1.94
CA LEU A 424 -0.02 7.98 -0.79
C LEU A 424 1.21 7.13 -0.50
N ILE A 425 2.34 7.79 -0.23
CA ILE A 425 3.62 7.15 0.11
C ILE A 425 4.11 7.79 1.40
N ALA A 426 4.07 7.05 2.50
CA ALA A 426 4.56 7.51 3.79
C ALA A 426 5.97 6.99 4.06
N VAL A 427 6.85 7.89 4.44
CA VAL A 427 8.22 7.59 4.85
C VAL A 427 8.72 8.71 5.77
N ASP A 428 9.38 8.35 6.88
CA ASP A 428 10.00 9.28 7.84
C ASP A 428 9.05 10.41 8.32
N GLY A 429 7.76 10.11 8.52
CA GLY A 429 6.76 11.08 8.98
C GLY A 429 6.25 12.05 7.91
N VAL A 430 6.65 11.88 6.67
CA VAL A 430 6.18 12.63 5.50
C VAL A 430 5.37 11.71 4.60
N VAL A 431 4.23 12.21 4.11
CA VAL A 431 3.42 11.51 3.11
C VAL A 431 3.50 12.28 1.79
N TYR A 432 4.04 11.66 0.76
CA TYR A 432 3.96 12.17 -0.61
C TYR A 432 2.67 11.69 -1.24
N VAL A 433 2.00 12.57 -1.97
CA VAL A 433 0.67 12.33 -2.56
C VAL A 433 0.75 12.55 -4.06
N LEU A 434 0.39 11.52 -4.82
CA LEU A 434 0.11 11.63 -6.25
C LEU A 434 -1.42 11.71 -6.41
N ASP A 435 -1.92 12.82 -6.96
CA ASP A 435 -3.37 13.06 -7.08
C ASP A 435 -3.89 12.66 -8.46
N GLY A 436 -4.59 11.53 -8.53
CA GLY A 436 -5.22 11.03 -9.76
C GLY A 436 -6.47 11.80 -10.16
N ASN A 437 -7.09 12.54 -9.22
CA ASN A 437 -8.27 13.35 -9.50
C ASN A 437 -7.93 14.62 -10.29
N GLN A 438 -6.64 15.02 -10.28
CA GLN A 438 -6.11 16.17 -10.99
C GLN A 438 -4.97 15.73 -11.93
N PRO A 439 -5.27 15.00 -13.01
CA PRO A 439 -4.22 14.58 -13.94
C PRO A 439 -3.62 15.80 -14.64
N SER A 440 -2.31 15.87 -14.64
CA SER A 440 -1.59 16.85 -15.44
C SER A 440 -1.72 16.43 -16.90
N ALA A 441 -2.50 17.16 -17.70
CA ALA A 441 -2.63 16.86 -19.12
C ALA A 441 -1.25 16.87 -19.80
N ALA A 442 -0.90 15.76 -20.46
CA ALA A 442 0.23 15.70 -21.34
C ALA A 442 -0.01 16.67 -22.50
N GLN A 443 0.68 17.78 -22.53
CA GLN A 443 0.70 18.65 -23.69
C GLN A 443 1.60 18.03 -24.76
N ASN A 444 1.07 17.81 -25.95
CA ASN A 444 1.81 17.39 -27.15
C ASN A 444 2.61 16.08 -27.06
N GLY A 445 1.98 14.97 -26.61
CA GLY A 445 2.63 13.66 -26.56
C GLY A 445 3.64 13.50 -25.42
N GLN A 446 3.66 14.40 -24.45
CA GLN A 446 4.46 14.27 -23.24
C GLN A 446 3.83 13.24 -22.28
N ARG A 447 4.67 12.69 -21.38
CA ARG A 447 4.29 11.73 -20.37
C ARG A 447 3.10 12.22 -19.53
N LYS A 448 2.16 11.33 -19.22
CA LYS A 448 1.13 11.57 -18.21
C LYS A 448 1.83 11.73 -16.86
N LEU A 449 1.58 12.83 -16.17
CA LEU A 449 2.08 13.09 -14.83
C LEU A 449 0.88 13.40 -13.92
N TYR A 450 0.97 13.03 -12.66
CA TYR A 450 -0.01 13.39 -11.65
C TYR A 450 0.40 14.69 -10.95
N GLU A 451 -0.55 15.42 -10.41
CA GLU A 451 -0.25 16.48 -9.48
C GLU A 451 0.29 15.88 -8.20
N CYS A 452 1.36 16.48 -7.67
CA CYS A 452 2.01 16.00 -6.47
C CYS A 452 1.83 16.99 -5.34
N PHE A 453 1.64 16.46 -4.13
CA PHE A 453 1.64 17.20 -2.86
C PHE A 453 2.49 16.45 -1.84
N TYR A 454 2.72 17.06 -0.69
CA TYR A 454 3.32 16.37 0.45
C TYR A 454 2.74 16.87 1.77
N TRP A 455 2.61 15.95 2.72
CA TRP A 455 2.08 16.21 4.05
C TRP A 455 3.13 15.85 5.09
N THR A 456 3.25 16.65 6.13
CA THR A 456 4.18 16.44 7.25
C THR A 456 3.43 15.99 8.49
N ASP A 457 4.17 15.50 9.49
CA ASP A 457 3.65 15.11 10.80
C ASP A 457 2.63 13.95 10.77
N ILE A 458 2.86 12.98 9.87
CA ILE A 458 2.07 11.76 9.74
C ILE A 458 3.01 10.55 9.89
N PRO A 459 3.25 10.08 11.13
CA PRO A 459 4.21 9.00 11.41
C PRO A 459 3.61 7.61 11.11
N ALA A 460 3.14 7.39 9.88
CA ALA A 460 2.49 6.15 9.50
C ALA A 460 3.52 5.01 9.32
N ASN A 461 3.28 3.88 9.99
CA ASN A 461 3.97 2.61 9.85
C ASN A 461 3.19 1.58 9.01
N CYS A 462 1.87 1.72 8.96
CA CYS A 462 0.97 0.97 8.10
C CYS A 462 -0.28 1.81 7.82
N PHE A 463 -1.02 1.46 6.77
CA PHE A 463 -2.29 2.09 6.40
C PHE A 463 -3.40 1.07 6.25
N LEU A 464 -4.63 1.56 6.47
CA LEU A 464 -5.86 0.91 6.03
C LEU A 464 -6.78 1.98 5.43
N ALA A 465 -7.14 1.84 4.16
CA ALA A 465 -8.20 2.61 3.52
C ALA A 465 -9.50 1.80 3.55
N GLU A 466 -10.54 2.35 4.15
CA GLU A 466 -11.86 1.73 4.26
C GLU A 466 -12.94 2.73 3.83
N GLY A 467 -13.41 2.59 2.59
CA GLY A 467 -14.34 3.56 1.99
C GLY A 467 -13.74 4.97 1.94
N ALA A 468 -14.42 5.93 2.56
CA ALA A 468 -13.96 7.32 2.65
C ALA A 468 -12.91 7.54 3.76
N ASP A 469 -12.71 6.57 4.65
CA ASP A 469 -11.84 6.70 5.80
C ASP A 469 -10.42 6.20 5.53
N LEU A 470 -9.45 6.89 6.11
CA LEU A 470 -8.06 6.47 6.10
C LEU A 470 -7.56 6.33 7.53
N PHE A 471 -7.14 5.13 7.87
CA PHE A 471 -6.52 4.79 9.14
C PHE A 471 -5.03 4.56 8.94
N PHE A 472 -4.26 4.82 9.99
CA PHE A 472 -2.84 4.46 10.01
C PHE A 472 -2.39 4.06 11.40
N GLY A 473 -1.43 3.16 11.44
CA GLY A 473 -0.73 2.75 12.65
C GLY A 473 0.61 3.45 12.77
N THR A 474 1.07 3.65 13.98
CA THR A 474 2.36 4.29 14.28
C THR A 474 3.34 3.33 14.94
N ALA A 475 4.63 3.67 14.91
CA ALA A 475 5.66 2.87 15.57
C ALA A 475 5.58 2.93 17.11
N ASP A 476 4.91 3.95 17.67
CA ASP A 476 4.67 4.10 19.11
C ASP A 476 3.34 3.48 19.58
N GLY A 477 2.67 2.70 18.72
CA GLY A 477 1.50 1.90 19.08
C GLY A 477 0.15 2.58 18.91
N ARG A 478 0.07 3.79 18.40
CA ARG A 478 -1.20 4.47 18.18
C ARG A 478 -1.87 4.01 16.90
N VAL A 479 -3.17 3.76 16.98
CA VAL A 479 -4.06 3.62 15.82
C VAL A 479 -4.74 4.96 15.62
N CYS A 480 -4.54 5.56 14.45
CA CYS A 480 -5.01 6.90 14.12
C CYS A 480 -5.96 6.86 12.92
N ARG A 481 -6.84 7.87 12.82
CA ARG A 481 -7.74 8.06 11.69
C ARG A 481 -7.71 9.51 11.23
N PHE A 482 -7.76 9.75 9.93
CA PHE A 482 -8.01 11.07 9.38
C PHE A 482 -9.41 11.55 9.74
N ASN A 483 -9.58 12.86 9.96
CA ASN A 483 -10.80 13.48 10.46
C ASN A 483 -11.87 13.66 9.36
N THR A 484 -12.19 12.58 8.64
CA THR A 484 -13.18 12.54 7.55
C THR A 484 -14.61 12.68 8.03
N ASP A 485 -14.88 12.30 9.28
CA ASP A 485 -16.19 12.30 9.95
C ASP A 485 -16.49 13.58 10.74
N ILE A 486 -15.54 14.52 10.81
CA ILE A 486 -15.73 15.79 11.53
C ILE A 486 -16.20 16.87 10.55
N ALA A 487 -17.40 17.42 10.78
CA ALA A 487 -17.96 18.48 9.94
C ALA A 487 -17.34 19.85 10.23
N SER A 488 -17.06 20.16 11.49
CA SER A 488 -16.52 21.45 11.94
C SER A 488 -15.06 21.65 11.52
N CYS A 489 -14.53 22.87 11.69
CA CYS A 489 -13.11 23.17 11.45
C CYS A 489 -12.14 22.43 12.39
N ALA A 490 -12.63 21.73 13.42
CA ALA A 490 -11.83 20.81 14.23
C ALA A 490 -11.15 19.71 13.39
N LYS A 491 -11.68 19.41 12.20
CA LYS A 491 -11.06 18.48 11.24
C LYS A 491 -9.66 18.90 10.77
N TYR A 492 -9.28 20.17 10.92
CA TYR A 492 -7.98 20.72 10.55
C TYR A 492 -6.98 20.75 11.71
N SER A 493 -6.89 19.65 12.46
CA SER A 493 -5.92 19.48 13.54
C SER A 493 -5.33 18.07 13.54
N ASP A 494 -4.06 17.95 13.86
CA ASP A 494 -3.34 16.68 14.04
C ASP A 494 -3.29 16.37 15.54
N ASP A 495 -4.20 15.51 15.99
CA ASP A 495 -4.29 15.09 17.39
C ASP A 495 -4.29 16.30 18.37
N GLY A 496 -5.09 17.32 18.05
CA GLY A 496 -5.19 18.56 18.82
C GLY A 496 -4.05 19.57 18.58
N ARG A 497 -3.14 19.32 17.62
CA ARG A 497 -2.06 20.25 17.24
C ARG A 497 -2.37 20.97 15.92
N PRO A 498 -1.90 22.22 15.77
CA PRO A 498 -2.11 22.96 14.53
C PRO A 498 -1.34 22.34 13.36
N ILE A 499 -1.93 22.40 12.18
CA ILE A 499 -1.30 21.97 10.91
C ILE A 499 -0.75 23.22 10.22
N LEU A 500 0.56 23.24 9.92
CA LEU A 500 1.15 24.26 9.08
C LEU A 500 0.83 23.95 7.61
N ALA A 501 -0.07 24.73 7.02
CA ALA A 501 -0.36 24.71 5.59
C ALA A 501 0.19 25.97 4.92
N SER A 502 0.84 25.84 3.77
CA SER A 502 1.45 26.97 3.10
C SER A 502 1.46 26.77 1.60
N TRP A 503 1.27 27.85 0.86
CA TRP A 503 1.53 27.90 -0.59
C TRP A 503 2.57 28.97 -0.87
N SER A 504 3.64 28.62 -1.58
CA SER A 504 4.65 29.57 -2.04
C SER A 504 4.62 29.69 -3.56
N THR A 505 4.63 30.90 -4.10
CA THR A 505 4.89 31.07 -5.54
C THR A 505 6.33 30.68 -5.85
N LYS A 506 6.66 30.51 -7.12
CA LYS A 506 8.07 30.45 -7.51
C LYS A 506 8.82 31.71 -7.06
N ALA A 507 10.14 31.65 -6.94
CA ALA A 507 11.00 32.83 -6.77
C ALA A 507 11.13 33.52 -8.13
N ASP A 508 10.20 34.43 -8.41
CA ASP A 508 9.99 35.02 -9.74
C ASP A 508 10.90 36.21 -9.98
N ASP A 509 11.65 36.18 -11.08
CA ASP A 509 12.46 37.28 -11.56
C ASP A 509 11.67 38.24 -12.46
N ASP A 510 10.35 38.03 -12.60
CA ASP A 510 9.46 38.85 -13.41
C ASP A 510 9.94 39.07 -14.87
N GLY A 511 10.70 38.07 -15.39
CA GLY A 511 11.21 38.02 -16.76
C GLY A 511 12.46 38.83 -17.02
N ASP A 512 13.13 39.38 -15.99
CA ASP A 512 14.41 40.08 -16.14
C ASP A 512 15.23 40.00 -14.83
N PHE A 513 16.14 39.02 -14.74
CA PHE A 513 16.98 38.81 -13.57
C PHE A 513 18.05 39.89 -13.34
N MET A 514 18.35 40.71 -14.35
CA MET A 514 19.35 41.79 -14.26
C MET A 514 18.78 43.13 -13.80
N ARG A 515 17.45 43.25 -13.75
CA ARG A 515 16.81 44.49 -13.33
C ARG A 515 16.22 44.38 -11.94
N TYR A 516 16.45 45.41 -11.14
CA TYR A 516 15.69 45.59 -9.91
C TYR A 516 14.21 45.89 -10.22
N LYS A 517 13.33 45.44 -9.33
CA LYS A 517 11.90 45.72 -9.35
C LYS A 517 11.48 46.40 -8.05
N ARG A 518 10.38 47.10 -8.14
CA ARG A 518 9.69 47.70 -6.99
C ARG A 518 8.25 47.24 -6.97
N LEU A 519 7.82 46.61 -5.88
CA LEU A 519 6.44 46.25 -5.68
C LEU A 519 5.58 47.49 -5.44
N LEU A 520 4.41 47.57 -6.05
CA LEU A 520 3.46 48.63 -5.84
C LEU A 520 2.59 48.36 -4.61
N ARG A 521 2.16 49.42 -3.92
CA ARG A 521 1.27 49.32 -2.77
C ARG A 521 -0.19 49.02 -3.16
N SER A 522 -0.57 49.28 -4.39
CA SER A 522 -1.88 49.03 -4.97
C SER A 522 -1.81 47.91 -5.98
N GLY A 523 -2.86 47.10 -6.07
CA GLY A 523 -2.94 46.00 -7.04
C GLY A 523 -2.15 44.74 -6.68
N CYS A 524 -1.71 44.62 -5.42
CA CYS A 524 -1.14 43.40 -4.86
C CYS A 524 -2.12 42.82 -3.84
N GLY A 525 -2.38 41.51 -3.94
CA GLY A 525 -3.29 40.85 -3.04
C GLY A 525 -3.32 39.33 -3.22
N VAL A 526 -3.91 38.68 -2.24
CA VAL A 526 -4.17 37.24 -2.24
C VAL A 526 -5.68 37.04 -2.16
N LEU A 527 -6.19 36.09 -2.92
CA LEU A 527 -7.57 35.66 -2.89
C LEU A 527 -7.63 34.34 -2.13
N ILE A 528 -8.33 34.30 -1.01
CA ILE A 528 -8.42 33.11 -0.14
C ILE A 528 -9.85 32.61 0.00
N LYS A 529 -9.99 31.30 0.24
CA LYS A 529 -11.26 30.62 0.54
C LYS A 529 -11.65 30.91 2.00
N PRO A 530 -12.87 31.38 2.29
CA PRO A 530 -13.36 31.49 3.66
C PRO A 530 -13.82 30.14 4.20
N TYR A 531 -13.71 29.98 5.52
CA TYR A 531 -14.24 28.85 6.29
C TYR A 531 -14.90 29.39 7.55
N ALA A 532 -15.61 28.54 8.31
CA ALA A 532 -16.18 28.93 9.60
C ALA A 532 -15.12 29.57 10.49
N ARG A 533 -13.94 28.97 10.53
CA ARG A 533 -12.73 29.54 11.12
C ARG A 533 -11.62 29.53 10.09
N SER A 534 -11.15 30.67 9.72
CA SER A 534 -10.07 30.79 8.74
C SER A 534 -9.24 32.04 8.96
N GLY A 535 -8.02 31.97 8.50
CA GLY A 535 -7.10 33.08 8.51
C GLY A 535 -5.88 32.78 7.67
N CYS A 536 -5.12 33.80 7.34
CA CYS A 536 -3.84 33.62 6.68
C CYS A 536 -2.81 34.65 7.09
N THR A 537 -1.55 34.25 6.96
CA THR A 537 -0.38 35.10 7.06
C THR A 537 0.27 35.17 5.68
N VAL A 538 0.43 36.37 5.14
CA VAL A 538 1.12 36.61 3.87
C VAL A 538 2.51 37.14 4.13
N ARG A 539 3.52 36.49 3.53
CA ARG A 539 4.93 36.92 3.59
C ARG A 539 5.45 37.17 2.18
N ILE A 540 6.38 38.07 2.05
CA ILE A 540 7.14 38.25 0.80
C ILE A 540 8.61 38.02 1.11
N ARG A 541 9.19 37.06 0.42
CA ARG A 541 10.62 36.73 0.44
C ARG A 541 11.28 37.30 -0.79
N THR A 542 12.48 37.86 -0.64
CA THR A 542 13.33 38.32 -1.72
C THR A 542 14.74 37.73 -1.57
N GLU A 543 15.64 37.97 -2.50
CA GLU A 543 17.04 37.56 -2.41
C GLU A 543 17.77 38.13 -1.18
N ASN A 544 17.28 39.21 -0.60
CA ASN A 544 17.89 39.91 0.54
C ASN A 544 17.12 39.73 1.87
N ASP A 545 15.98 39.03 1.87
CA ASP A 545 15.10 38.93 3.04
C ASP A 545 14.45 37.54 3.12
N PHE A 546 14.52 36.88 4.28
CA PHE A 546 13.98 35.54 4.51
C PHE A 546 12.45 35.46 4.62
N GLY A 547 11.73 36.57 4.38
CA GLY A 547 10.28 36.58 4.34
C GLY A 547 9.64 37.53 5.37
N LYS A 548 9.44 38.78 4.94
CA LYS A 548 8.74 39.79 5.75
C LYS A 548 7.23 39.54 5.72
N THR A 549 6.59 39.48 6.90
CA THR A 549 5.13 39.46 7.01
C THR A 549 4.55 40.79 6.54
N VAL A 550 3.65 40.73 5.57
CA VAL A 550 3.01 41.91 4.95
C VAL A 550 1.52 42.00 5.21
N ALA A 551 0.88 40.89 5.62
CA ALA A 551 -0.49 40.85 6.09
C ALA A 551 -0.68 39.63 7.02
N SER A 552 -1.53 39.78 8.03
CA SER A 552 -2.04 38.68 8.86
C SER A 552 -3.49 39.00 9.18
N VAL A 553 -4.40 38.13 8.76
CA VAL A 553 -5.85 38.41 8.79
C VAL A 553 -6.64 37.18 9.23
N GLN A 554 -7.77 37.44 9.87
CA GLN A 554 -8.84 36.46 10.11
C GLN A 554 -9.96 36.72 9.12
N THR A 555 -10.57 35.67 8.61
CA THR A 555 -11.59 35.73 7.56
C THR A 555 -12.73 34.77 7.85
N ASP A 556 -13.13 34.70 9.12
CA ASP A 556 -14.16 33.81 9.60
C ASP A 556 -15.51 34.04 8.90
N MET A 557 -16.25 32.98 8.72
CA MET A 557 -17.59 32.94 8.15
C MET A 557 -18.55 32.35 9.18
N PHE A 558 -19.81 32.74 9.16
CA PHE A 558 -20.82 32.10 9.98
C PHE A 558 -21.18 30.73 9.45
N ASP A 559 -21.08 29.72 10.30
CA ASP A 559 -21.48 28.35 10.00
C ASP A 559 -22.18 27.76 11.23
N PHE A 560 -23.39 27.26 11.06
CA PHE A 560 -24.16 26.62 12.14
C PHE A 560 -23.51 25.36 12.70
N SER A 561 -22.68 24.67 11.90
CA SER A 561 -21.97 23.46 12.32
C SER A 561 -20.73 23.75 13.19
N ASP A 562 -20.29 25.02 13.27
CA ASP A 562 -19.07 25.43 13.97
C ASP A 562 -19.23 26.83 14.61
N VAL A 563 -20.23 26.99 15.50
CA VAL A 563 -20.48 28.25 16.18
C VAL A 563 -19.50 28.45 17.34
N ASP A 564 -18.69 29.49 17.25
CA ASP A 564 -17.81 29.94 18.32
C ASP A 564 -18.13 31.39 18.70
N PHE A 565 -18.68 31.57 19.90
CA PHE A 565 -19.07 32.92 20.38
C PHE A 565 -17.88 33.85 20.59
N ALA A 566 -16.66 33.33 20.79
CA ALA A 566 -15.45 34.14 20.90
C ALA A 566 -14.98 34.70 19.56
N ARG A 567 -15.40 34.06 18.44
CA ARG A 567 -15.03 34.41 17.07
C ARG A 567 -16.26 34.51 16.16
N LEU A 568 -17.38 34.99 16.71
CA LEU A 568 -18.63 35.04 15.96
C LEU A 568 -18.52 36.03 14.78
N SER A 569 -18.82 35.55 13.60
CA SER A 569 -18.94 36.32 12.38
C SER A 569 -20.38 36.22 11.87
N PHE A 570 -20.98 37.32 11.42
CA PHE A 570 -22.28 37.32 10.74
C PHE A 570 -22.16 37.23 9.22
N LEU A 571 -20.96 36.96 8.70
CA LEU A 571 -20.72 36.85 7.28
C LEU A 571 -21.06 35.44 6.80
N VAL A 572 -22.16 35.32 6.07
CA VAL A 572 -22.67 34.04 5.52
C VAL A 572 -22.25 33.76 4.08
N ASN A 573 -21.49 34.69 3.48
CA ASN A 573 -21.07 34.58 2.08
C ASN A 573 -19.74 33.81 1.97
N ASP A 574 -19.74 32.73 1.22
CA ASP A 574 -18.61 31.83 0.94
C ASP A 574 -17.72 32.30 -0.24
N THR A 575 -18.01 33.48 -0.82
CA THR A 575 -17.20 34.01 -1.90
C THR A 575 -15.76 34.26 -1.46
N PRO A 576 -14.77 33.93 -2.32
CA PRO A 576 -13.36 34.16 -1.99
C PRO A 576 -13.07 35.61 -1.63
N ARG A 577 -12.23 35.81 -0.60
CA ARG A 577 -11.91 37.11 -0.02
C ARG A 577 -10.56 37.63 -0.48
N VAL A 578 -10.54 38.91 -0.84
CA VAL A 578 -9.32 39.61 -1.23
C VAL A 578 -8.59 40.15 0.00
N ILE A 579 -7.35 39.74 0.19
CA ILE A 579 -6.43 40.26 1.18
C ILE A 579 -5.43 41.18 0.50
N PRO A 580 -5.51 42.51 0.69
CA PRO A 580 -4.60 43.44 0.05
C PRO A 580 -3.21 43.40 0.72
N ILE A 581 -2.15 43.40 -0.12
CA ILE A 581 -0.76 43.52 0.31
C ILE A 581 -0.35 44.99 0.17
N ARG A 582 -0.28 45.71 1.29
CA ARG A 582 -0.01 47.15 1.31
C ARG A 582 1.46 47.51 1.55
N ILE A 583 2.26 46.55 2.00
CA ILE A 583 3.68 46.71 2.28
C ILE A 583 4.45 45.76 1.39
N GLY A 584 5.45 46.28 0.65
CA GLY A 584 6.25 45.43 -0.23
C GLY A 584 7.68 45.94 -0.36
N PRO A 585 8.59 45.10 -0.83
CA PRO A 585 9.99 45.45 -1.06
C PRO A 585 10.08 46.55 -2.10
N ARG A 586 10.95 47.53 -1.82
CA ARG A 586 11.20 48.68 -2.74
C ARG A 586 12.23 48.37 -3.79
N ARG A 587 13.05 47.35 -3.59
CA ARG A 587 14.11 46.95 -4.52
C ARG A 587 14.39 45.47 -4.33
N TYR A 588 14.15 44.66 -5.37
CA TYR A 588 14.41 43.22 -5.39
C TYR A 588 14.74 42.76 -6.82
N LEU A 589 15.49 41.68 -6.96
CA LEU A 589 15.72 40.95 -8.19
C LEU A 589 14.73 39.81 -8.38
N THR A 590 14.47 39.06 -7.29
CA THR A 590 13.47 37.98 -7.26
C THR A 590 12.50 38.20 -6.11
N ALA A 591 11.26 37.80 -6.28
CA ALA A 591 10.27 37.86 -5.21
C ALA A 591 9.38 36.59 -5.19
N GLN A 592 9.15 36.09 -4.00
CA GLN A 592 8.27 34.97 -3.71
C GLN A 592 7.19 35.40 -2.73
N VAL A 593 5.93 35.12 -3.04
CA VAL A 593 4.82 35.33 -2.12
C VAL A 593 4.52 34.01 -1.42
N ILE A 594 4.47 34.02 -0.11
CA ILE A 594 4.17 32.87 0.74
C ILE A 594 2.88 33.18 1.49
N VAL A 595 1.88 32.34 1.33
CA VAL A 595 0.61 32.41 2.02
C VAL A 595 0.49 31.19 2.92
N SER A 596 0.30 31.37 4.21
CA SER A 596 0.30 30.26 5.17
C SER A 596 -0.76 30.41 6.24
N ASN A 597 -1.16 29.26 6.81
CA ASN A 597 -1.96 29.16 8.01
C ASN A 597 -1.33 28.08 8.91
N ASP A 598 -1.08 28.42 10.17
CA ASP A 598 -0.51 27.58 11.21
C ASP A 598 -1.36 27.56 12.49
N ARG A 599 -2.63 27.93 12.38
CA ARG A 599 -3.54 28.03 13.51
C ARG A 599 -4.37 26.77 13.68
N LEU A 600 -4.67 26.46 14.93
CA LEU A 600 -5.46 25.31 15.33
C LEU A 600 -6.92 25.45 14.87
N ASN A 601 -7.48 24.38 14.34
CA ASN A 601 -8.87 24.30 13.92
C ASN A 601 -9.29 25.39 12.92
N GLU A 602 -8.40 25.76 12.03
CA GLU A 602 -8.69 26.71 10.96
C GLU A 602 -8.53 26.06 9.58
N GLY A 603 -9.53 26.26 8.72
CA GLY A 603 -9.44 25.96 7.29
C GLY A 603 -8.56 26.99 6.57
N PHE A 604 -8.00 26.59 5.43
CA PHE A 604 -7.15 27.44 4.61
C PHE A 604 -7.22 26.98 3.14
N GLY A 605 -7.34 27.94 2.23
CA GLY A 605 -7.32 27.68 0.78
C GLY A 605 -6.98 28.95 0.01
N VAL A 606 -6.26 28.78 -1.12
CA VAL A 606 -5.76 29.89 -1.95
C VAL A 606 -6.40 29.80 -3.34
N PHE A 607 -7.09 30.86 -3.76
CA PHE A 607 -7.71 30.97 -5.07
C PHE A 607 -6.94 31.84 -6.06
N GLY A 608 -6.02 32.69 -5.57
CA GLY A 608 -5.24 33.54 -6.46
C GLY A 608 -4.25 34.43 -5.74
N ILE A 609 -3.19 34.80 -6.44
CA ILE A 609 -2.18 35.75 -5.97
C ILE A 609 -1.90 36.72 -7.10
N THR A 610 -1.90 38.03 -6.79
CA THR A 610 -1.61 39.07 -7.76
C THR A 610 -0.52 40.02 -7.23
N ARG A 611 0.46 40.29 -8.04
CA ARG A 611 1.51 41.29 -7.77
C ARG A 611 1.55 42.34 -8.89
N GLN A 612 1.59 43.61 -8.51
CA GLN A 612 1.92 44.70 -9.44
C GLN A 612 3.31 45.28 -9.11
N PHE A 613 4.12 45.49 -10.11
CA PHE A 613 5.49 45.98 -9.96
C PHE A 613 5.90 46.88 -11.11
N ARG A 614 6.99 47.64 -10.89
CA ARG A 614 7.70 48.38 -11.93
C ARG A 614 9.14 47.94 -11.96
N HIS A 615 9.71 47.91 -13.14
CA HIS A 615 11.17 47.80 -13.29
C HIS A 615 11.87 49.04 -12.74
N ALA A 616 13.07 48.85 -12.25
CA ALA A 616 13.98 49.91 -11.81
C ALA A 616 15.32 49.80 -12.55
N GLY A 617 16.36 50.40 -12.04
CA GLY A 617 17.69 50.34 -12.65
C GLY A 617 18.27 48.92 -12.69
N PHE A 618 19.27 48.73 -13.53
CA PHE A 618 20.02 47.48 -13.62
C PHE A 618 20.82 47.19 -12.35
N CYS A 619 21.04 45.92 -12.08
CA CYS A 619 21.99 45.46 -11.08
C CYS A 619 23.41 45.88 -11.56
N LYS A 620 24.06 46.72 -10.77
CA LYS A 620 25.47 47.08 -10.98
C LYS A 620 26.29 46.37 -9.91
N LYS A 621 27.49 45.93 -10.27
CA LYS A 621 28.46 45.45 -9.28
C LYS A 621 28.70 46.49 -8.21
#